data_fe0de101ea22938d6f2e7d2d34ab70ea
#
_entry.id   fe0de101ea22938d6f2e7d2d34ab70ea
#
_cell.length_a   1.000
_cell.length_b   1.000
_cell.length_c   1.000
_cell.angle_alpha   90.00
_cell.angle_beta   90.00
_cell.angle_gamma   90.00
#
_symmetry.space_group_name_H-M   'P 1'
#
loop_
_entity.id
_entity.type
_entity.pdbx_description
1 polymer ?
#
loop_
_entity_poly.entity_id
_entity_poly.type
_entity_poly.pdbx_seq_one_letter_code
_entity_poly.pdbx_strand_id
1 'polypeptide(L)'
;MAGANRVSDFSIHVAKENLKFSAAHFIAYPGFREPLHGHNYQVAIKVEGRLSTTGYVLDFGLVKKLTREIVERLDERTIIPAQSDCLTIHEIDSQVTVAYEGDRFVLPASGVALLPISHSSAEELARFIWTELHRELLHRNSLENVSAMEISVAEGPGQMAIYRQELFPG
;
A
#
# COMPACT_ATOMS: atom_id res chain seq x y z
N MET A 1 -22.38 13.80 -25.11
CA MET A 1 -22.83 14.27 -23.79
C MET A 1 -21.61 14.37 -22.92
N ALA A 2 -21.24 15.60 -22.52
CA ALA A 2 -20.08 15.84 -21.68
C ALA A 2 -20.33 15.22 -20.31
N GLY A 3 -19.48 14.31 -19.88
CA GLY A 3 -19.51 13.72 -18.54
C GLY A 3 -19.44 14.86 -17.52
N ALA A 4 -20.47 15.01 -16.69
CA ALA A 4 -20.47 15.98 -15.61
C ALA A 4 -19.27 15.66 -14.71
N ASN A 5 -18.28 16.55 -14.71
CA ASN A 5 -17.17 16.55 -13.79
C ASN A 5 -17.78 16.63 -12.37
N ARG A 6 -17.88 15.50 -11.65
CA ARG A 6 -18.46 15.47 -10.31
C ARG A 6 -17.47 16.13 -9.37
N VAL A 7 -17.69 17.39 -9.10
CA VAL A 7 -16.93 18.16 -8.11
C VAL A 7 -17.11 17.50 -6.76
N SER A 8 -16.03 17.16 -6.08
CA SER A 8 -16.03 16.68 -4.71
C SER A 8 -16.33 17.84 -3.77
N ASP A 9 -17.33 17.71 -2.90
CA ASP A 9 -17.69 18.76 -1.94
C ASP A 9 -16.82 18.68 -0.68
N PHE A 10 -16.29 17.49 -0.37
CA PHE A 10 -15.51 17.24 0.84
C PHE A 10 -14.23 16.45 0.55
N SER A 11 -13.21 16.76 1.34
CA SER A 11 -11.97 15.98 1.41
C SER A 11 -11.78 15.58 2.88
N ILE A 12 -11.66 14.28 3.13
CA ILE A 12 -11.38 13.72 4.45
C ILE A 12 -9.98 13.16 4.50
N HIS A 13 -9.31 13.31 5.64
CA HIS A 13 -7.94 12.85 5.83
C HIS A 13 -7.84 12.01 7.10
N VAL A 14 -7.32 10.80 6.98
CA VAL A 14 -7.11 9.85 8.07
C VAL A 14 -5.61 9.58 8.20
N ALA A 15 -4.99 10.19 9.19
CA ALA A 15 -3.61 9.96 9.58
C ALA A 15 -3.58 9.68 11.09
N LYS A 16 -3.25 8.47 11.48
CA LYS A 16 -3.20 8.04 12.87
C LYS A 16 -1.87 7.37 13.16
N GLU A 17 -1.34 7.55 14.36
CA GLU A 17 -0.06 6.95 14.79
C GLU A 17 -0.02 5.43 14.66
N ASN A 18 -1.16 4.76 14.73
CA ASN A 18 -1.27 3.32 14.60
C ASN A 18 -1.51 2.83 13.17
N LEU A 19 -1.52 3.71 12.18
CA LEU A 19 -1.48 3.35 10.76
C LEU A 19 -0.01 3.38 10.31
N LYS A 20 0.76 2.42 10.80
CA LYS A 20 2.19 2.28 10.56
C LYS A 20 2.58 0.81 10.51
N PHE A 21 3.73 0.54 9.93
CA PHE A 21 4.38 -0.76 9.96
C PHE A 21 5.90 -0.59 9.90
N SER A 22 6.63 -1.50 10.52
CA SER A 22 8.08 -1.59 10.44
C SER A 22 8.45 -2.73 9.50
N ALA A 23 9.19 -2.44 8.45
CA ALA A 23 9.56 -3.47 7.49
C ALA A 23 10.98 -3.27 6.95
N ALA A 24 11.64 -4.39 6.65
CA ALA A 24 12.88 -4.41 5.91
C ALA A 24 12.58 -4.52 4.40
N HIS A 25 13.42 -3.92 3.59
CA HIS A 25 13.35 -4.01 2.14
C HIS A 25 14.70 -3.70 1.47
N PHE A 26 14.76 -3.86 0.17
CA PHE A 26 15.81 -3.33 -0.70
C PHE A 26 15.25 -3.13 -2.11
N ILE A 27 15.69 -2.13 -2.81
CA ILE A 27 15.40 -1.95 -4.23
C ILE A 27 16.50 -2.62 -5.05
N ALA A 28 16.10 -3.34 -6.10
CA ALA A 28 17.00 -3.95 -7.07
C ALA A 28 16.49 -3.70 -8.49
N TYR A 29 17.44 -3.45 -9.39
CA TYR A 29 17.25 -3.42 -10.83
C TYR A 29 18.57 -3.88 -11.50
N PRO A 30 18.62 -4.23 -12.77
CA PRO A 30 19.83 -4.75 -13.41
C PRO A 30 21.06 -3.87 -13.16
N GLY A 31 22.10 -4.43 -12.55
CA GLY A 31 23.33 -3.73 -12.21
C GLY A 31 23.34 -2.93 -10.91
N PHE A 32 22.26 -2.95 -10.14
CA PHE A 32 22.18 -2.26 -8.84
C PHE A 32 21.27 -2.97 -7.85
N ARG A 33 21.73 -3.08 -6.61
CA ARG A 33 20.92 -3.50 -5.46
C ARG A 33 21.31 -2.71 -4.22
N GLU A 34 20.33 -2.19 -3.52
CA GLU A 34 20.53 -1.58 -2.20
C GLU A 34 20.93 -2.65 -1.16
N PRO A 35 21.68 -2.28 -0.11
CA PRO A 35 21.76 -3.09 1.09
C PRO A 35 20.37 -3.33 1.67
N LEU A 36 20.13 -4.51 2.26
CA LEU A 36 18.91 -4.76 3.02
C LEU A 36 18.87 -3.80 4.21
N HIS A 37 17.82 -3.03 4.33
CA HIS A 37 17.61 -2.05 5.39
C HIS A 37 16.13 -1.95 5.75
N GLY A 38 15.75 -1.12 6.70
CA GLY A 38 14.36 -1.04 7.15
C GLY A 38 13.94 0.37 7.52
N HIS A 39 12.62 0.57 7.49
CA HIS A 39 11.95 1.81 7.85
C HIS A 39 10.76 1.57 8.77
N ASN A 40 10.40 2.61 9.53
CA ASN A 40 9.14 2.71 10.24
C ASN A 40 8.17 3.51 9.37
N TYR A 41 7.47 2.82 8.50
CA TYR A 41 6.54 3.43 7.55
C TYR A 41 5.32 4.01 8.26
N GLN A 42 4.90 5.20 7.82
CA GLN A 42 3.65 5.82 8.22
C GLN A 42 2.70 5.85 7.03
N VAL A 43 1.42 5.53 7.28
CA VAL A 43 0.39 5.50 6.23
C VAL A 43 -0.69 6.51 6.54
N ALA A 44 -1.11 7.27 5.51
CA ALA A 44 -2.27 8.14 5.59
C ALA A 44 -3.18 7.94 4.38
N ILE A 45 -4.46 8.17 4.59
CA ILE A 45 -5.51 8.03 3.59
C ILE A 45 -6.19 9.38 3.41
N LYS A 46 -6.37 9.82 2.17
CA LYS A 46 -7.22 10.93 1.82
C LYS A 46 -8.33 10.44 0.90
N VAL A 47 -9.57 10.85 1.18
CA VAL A 47 -10.73 10.49 0.38
C VAL A 47 -11.50 11.76 0.03
N GLU A 48 -11.89 11.89 -1.23
CA GLU A 48 -12.72 12.98 -1.73
C GLU A 48 -14.09 12.45 -2.15
N GLY A 49 -15.14 13.22 -1.93
CA GLY A 49 -16.49 12.78 -2.29
C GLY A 49 -17.59 13.68 -1.77
N ARG A 50 -18.83 13.17 -1.80
CA ARG A 50 -20.04 13.84 -1.37
C ARG A 50 -20.61 13.19 -0.11
N LEU A 51 -21.37 13.95 0.64
CA LEU A 51 -22.09 13.38 1.78
C LEU A 51 -23.14 12.36 1.30
N SER A 52 -23.17 11.24 1.99
CA SER A 52 -24.27 10.28 1.90
C SER A 52 -25.51 10.80 2.64
N THR A 53 -26.60 10.05 2.58
CA THR A 53 -27.81 10.32 3.40
C THR A 53 -27.54 10.24 4.90
N THR A 54 -26.46 9.59 5.31
CA THR A 54 -26.02 9.47 6.72
C THR A 54 -25.12 10.61 7.17
N GLY A 55 -24.80 11.57 6.27
CA GLY A 55 -24.07 12.79 6.61
C GLY A 55 -22.55 12.67 6.61
N TYR A 56 -21.98 11.60 6.02
CA TYR A 56 -20.52 11.47 5.81
C TYR A 56 -20.18 10.90 4.42
N VAL A 57 -18.99 11.16 3.94
CA VAL A 57 -18.46 10.65 2.65
C VAL A 57 -18.17 9.16 2.78
N LEU A 58 -17.49 8.79 3.85
CA LEU A 58 -17.03 7.43 4.15
C LEU A 58 -16.82 7.29 5.66
N ASP A 59 -17.15 6.14 6.22
CA ASP A 59 -16.97 5.85 7.64
C ASP A 59 -15.48 5.78 8.02
N PHE A 60 -15.06 6.70 8.88
CA PHE A 60 -13.69 6.72 9.42
C PHE A 60 -13.30 5.46 10.20
N GLY A 61 -14.28 4.85 10.91
CA GLY A 61 -14.07 3.63 11.66
C GLY A 61 -13.70 2.48 10.73
N LEU A 62 -14.45 2.33 9.65
CA LEU A 62 -14.22 1.32 8.62
C LEU A 62 -12.86 1.52 7.94
N VAL A 63 -12.55 2.74 7.46
CA VAL A 63 -11.27 3.05 6.80
C VAL A 63 -10.09 2.72 7.71
N LYS A 64 -10.13 3.17 8.97
CA LYS A 64 -9.06 2.90 9.94
C LYS A 64 -8.88 1.41 10.20
N LYS A 65 -9.98 0.67 10.33
CA LYS A 65 -9.94 -0.77 10.57
C LYS A 65 -9.29 -1.50 9.40
N LEU A 66 -9.79 -1.28 8.19
CA LEU A 66 -9.30 -1.96 6.99
C LEU A 66 -7.84 -1.62 6.69
N THR A 67 -7.47 -0.34 6.81
CA THR A 67 -6.07 0.05 6.60
C THR A 67 -5.15 -0.60 7.62
N ARG A 68 -5.56 -0.70 8.90
CA ARG A 68 -4.78 -1.39 9.92
C ARG A 68 -4.59 -2.86 9.59
N GLU A 69 -5.64 -3.57 9.20
CA GLU A 69 -5.57 -4.99 8.78
C GLU A 69 -4.63 -5.20 7.60
N ILE A 70 -4.53 -4.22 6.68
CA ILE A 70 -3.59 -4.27 5.56
C ILE A 70 -2.16 -4.08 6.04
N VAL A 71 -1.88 -3.04 6.83
CA VAL A 71 -0.51 -2.72 7.27
C VAL A 71 0.03 -3.74 8.29
N GLU A 72 -0.81 -4.36 9.11
CA GLU A 72 -0.44 -5.44 10.03
C GLU A 72 0.16 -6.66 9.29
N ARG A 73 -0.22 -6.90 8.05
CA ARG A 73 0.37 -7.96 7.21
C ARG A 73 1.79 -7.63 6.74
N LEU A 74 2.17 -6.35 6.79
CA LEU A 74 3.49 -5.85 6.39
C LEU A 74 4.41 -5.65 7.59
N ASP A 75 3.81 -5.53 8.80
CA ASP A 75 4.55 -5.19 10.01
C ASP A 75 5.49 -6.33 10.43
N GLU A 76 6.71 -5.96 10.83
CA GLU A 76 7.79 -6.87 11.22
C GLU A 76 8.15 -7.92 10.14
N ARG A 77 8.05 -7.52 8.85
CA ARG A 77 8.36 -8.38 7.68
C ARG A 77 9.51 -7.83 6.85
N THR A 78 10.11 -8.73 6.08
CA THR A 78 10.92 -8.35 4.92
C THR A 78 10.03 -8.33 3.69
N ILE A 79 9.86 -7.17 3.07
CA ILE A 79 9.05 -7.00 1.86
C ILE A 79 9.87 -7.43 0.65
N ILE A 80 9.35 -8.41 -0.09
CA ILE A 80 9.95 -8.93 -1.31
C ILE A 80 8.96 -8.74 -2.48
N PRO A 81 9.40 -8.07 -3.56
CA PRO A 81 8.56 -7.84 -4.74
C PRO A 81 8.47 -9.11 -5.59
N ALA A 82 7.33 -9.80 -5.53
CA ALA A 82 7.13 -11.07 -6.23
C ALA A 82 7.07 -10.93 -7.77
N GLN A 83 6.90 -9.71 -8.28
CA GLN A 83 6.88 -9.40 -9.72
C GLN A 83 8.16 -8.72 -10.21
N SER A 84 9.25 -8.80 -9.44
CA SER A 84 10.54 -8.27 -9.88
C SER A 84 11.06 -9.03 -11.10
N ASP A 85 11.59 -8.32 -12.07
CA ASP A 85 12.21 -8.85 -13.28
C ASP A 85 13.68 -9.26 -13.11
N CYS A 86 14.31 -8.85 -12.01
CA CYS A 86 15.72 -9.10 -11.72
C CYS A 86 15.97 -9.99 -10.49
N LEU A 87 14.93 -10.36 -9.72
CA LEU A 87 15.04 -11.25 -8.59
C LEU A 87 14.55 -12.66 -8.94
N THR A 88 15.33 -13.68 -8.54
CA THR A 88 14.86 -15.06 -8.57
C THR A 88 14.39 -15.45 -7.17
N ILE A 89 13.11 -15.80 -7.04
CA ILE A 89 12.47 -16.06 -5.75
C ILE A 89 11.98 -17.49 -5.72
N HIS A 90 12.36 -18.24 -4.67
CA HIS A 90 11.90 -19.60 -4.41
C HIS A 90 11.43 -19.73 -2.97
N GLU A 91 10.28 -20.37 -2.77
CA GLU A 91 9.76 -20.73 -1.45
C GLU A 91 9.81 -22.27 -1.32
N ILE A 92 10.64 -22.77 -0.40
CA ILE A 92 10.84 -24.21 -0.14
C ILE A 92 11.03 -24.40 1.36
N ASP A 93 10.40 -25.43 1.93
CA ASP A 93 10.59 -25.84 3.32
C ASP A 93 10.49 -24.70 4.35
N SER A 94 9.47 -23.86 4.23
CA SER A 94 9.26 -22.69 5.10
C SER A 94 10.37 -21.63 5.02
N GLN A 95 11.12 -21.60 3.94
CA GLN A 95 12.14 -20.59 3.66
C GLN A 95 11.84 -19.91 2.32
N VAL A 96 12.08 -18.60 2.27
CA VAL A 96 12.10 -17.81 1.03
C VAL A 96 13.56 -17.51 0.68
N THR A 97 13.98 -18.00 -0.47
CA THR A 97 15.28 -17.67 -1.06
C THR A 97 15.09 -16.60 -2.11
N VAL A 98 15.85 -15.51 -2.00
CA VAL A 98 15.87 -14.42 -2.99
C VAL A 98 17.30 -14.30 -3.51
N ALA A 99 17.48 -14.48 -4.81
CA ALA A 99 18.79 -14.34 -5.47
C ALA A 99 18.76 -13.11 -6.39
N TYR A 100 19.86 -12.36 -6.37
CA TYR A 100 20.15 -11.25 -7.25
C TYR A 100 21.59 -11.33 -7.71
N GLU A 101 21.81 -11.55 -9.01
CA GLU A 101 23.16 -11.77 -9.59
C GLU A 101 23.95 -12.83 -8.80
N GLY A 102 25.02 -12.45 -8.09
CA GLY A 102 25.82 -13.33 -7.23
C GLY A 102 25.39 -13.39 -5.76
N ASP A 103 24.45 -12.54 -5.34
CA ASP A 103 23.99 -12.45 -3.95
C ASP A 103 22.79 -13.36 -3.69
N ARG A 104 22.68 -13.82 -2.44
CA ARG A 104 21.58 -14.68 -2.02
C ARG A 104 21.16 -14.37 -0.60
N PHE A 105 19.85 -14.15 -0.41
CA PHE A 105 19.19 -14.06 0.89
C PHE A 105 18.40 -15.35 1.15
N VAL A 106 18.44 -15.86 2.36
CA VAL A 106 17.60 -16.98 2.81
C VAL A 106 16.89 -16.51 4.08
N LEU A 107 15.59 -16.39 4.01
CA LEU A 107 14.75 -15.81 5.06
C LEU A 107 13.68 -16.84 5.50
N PRO A 108 13.29 -16.87 6.78
CA PRO A 108 12.11 -17.63 7.19
C PRO A 108 10.87 -17.13 6.46
N ALA A 109 10.06 -18.01 5.87
CA ALA A 109 8.84 -17.61 5.16
C ALA A 109 7.88 -16.81 6.05
N SER A 110 7.82 -17.14 7.36
CA SER A 110 7.02 -16.40 8.34
C SER A 110 7.47 -14.94 8.54
N GLY A 111 8.71 -14.60 8.19
CA GLY A 111 9.27 -13.24 8.26
C GLY A 111 9.22 -12.48 6.95
N VAL A 112 8.59 -13.01 5.90
CA VAL A 112 8.54 -12.39 4.57
C VAL A 112 7.12 -12.00 4.19
N ALA A 113 6.98 -10.82 3.58
CA ALA A 113 5.79 -10.41 2.85
C ALA A 113 6.12 -10.42 1.35
N LEU A 114 5.67 -11.47 0.65
CA LEU A 114 5.72 -11.54 -0.82
C LEU A 114 4.57 -10.71 -1.38
N LEU A 115 4.86 -9.57 -1.99
CA LEU A 115 3.85 -8.67 -2.52
C LEU A 115 3.80 -8.70 -4.05
N PRO A 116 2.62 -8.57 -4.66
CA PRO A 116 2.43 -8.52 -6.11
C PRO A 116 2.83 -7.14 -6.68
N ILE A 117 4.06 -6.73 -6.45
CA ILE A 117 4.69 -5.48 -6.88
C ILE A 117 6.01 -5.77 -7.58
N SER A 118 6.50 -4.83 -8.39
CA SER A 118 7.77 -4.99 -9.13
C SER A 118 8.99 -4.53 -8.32
N HIS A 119 8.81 -3.53 -7.47
CA HIS A 119 9.83 -3.00 -6.57
C HIS A 119 9.25 -2.75 -5.18
N SER A 120 10.08 -2.82 -4.14
CA SER A 120 9.67 -2.54 -2.75
C SER A 120 9.81 -1.06 -2.39
N SER A 121 9.57 -0.15 -3.33
CA SER A 121 9.60 1.29 -3.11
C SER A 121 8.35 1.80 -2.40
N ALA A 122 8.42 2.98 -1.79
CA ALA A 122 7.29 3.64 -1.14
C ALA A 122 6.12 3.87 -2.12
N GLU A 123 6.40 4.14 -3.40
CA GLU A 123 5.42 4.32 -4.46
C GLU A 123 4.63 3.04 -4.73
N GLU A 124 5.32 1.92 -4.86
CA GLU A 124 4.68 0.61 -5.07
C GLU A 124 3.92 0.15 -3.82
N LEU A 125 4.43 0.45 -2.63
CA LEU A 125 3.72 0.19 -1.38
C LEU A 125 2.45 1.04 -1.25
N ALA A 126 2.50 2.31 -1.63
CA ALA A 126 1.31 3.17 -1.65
C ALA A 126 0.26 2.64 -2.63
N ARG A 127 0.67 2.19 -3.82
CA ARG A 127 -0.20 1.57 -4.82
C ARG A 127 -0.79 0.25 -4.32
N PHE A 128 0.02 -0.60 -3.68
CA PHE A 128 -0.43 -1.87 -3.11
C PHE A 128 -1.49 -1.65 -2.02
N ILE A 129 -1.21 -0.77 -1.04
CA ILE A 129 -2.16 -0.47 0.05
C ILE A 129 -3.44 0.14 -0.50
N TRP A 130 -3.34 1.02 -1.51
CA TRP A 130 -4.49 1.59 -2.19
C TRP A 130 -5.36 0.49 -2.83
N THR A 131 -4.75 -0.43 -3.56
CA THR A 131 -5.43 -1.52 -4.28
C THR A 131 -6.16 -2.45 -3.29
N GLU A 132 -5.50 -2.81 -2.19
CA GLU A 132 -6.09 -3.65 -1.15
C GLU A 132 -7.27 -2.93 -0.46
N LEU A 133 -7.08 -1.67 -0.06
CA LEU A 133 -8.13 -0.88 0.59
C LEU A 133 -9.33 -0.65 -0.36
N HIS A 134 -9.08 -0.32 -1.61
CA HIS A 134 -10.12 -0.13 -2.62
C HIS A 134 -10.95 -1.42 -2.79
N ARG A 135 -10.29 -2.57 -2.94
CA ARG A 135 -10.96 -3.87 -3.06
C ARG A 135 -11.87 -4.14 -1.86
N GLU A 136 -11.37 -3.90 -0.65
CA GLU A 136 -12.11 -4.12 0.59
C GLU A 136 -13.33 -3.18 0.73
N LEU A 137 -13.19 -1.92 0.35
CA LEU A 137 -14.28 -0.93 0.36
C LEU A 137 -15.32 -1.23 -0.73
N LEU A 138 -14.88 -1.65 -1.91
CA LEU A 138 -15.76 -2.04 -3.02
C LEU A 138 -16.65 -3.23 -2.65
N HIS A 139 -16.08 -4.27 -2.05
CA HIS A 139 -16.82 -5.44 -1.57
C HIS A 139 -17.90 -5.09 -0.55
N ARG A 140 -17.78 -3.97 0.15
CA ARG A 140 -18.74 -3.49 1.15
C ARG A 140 -19.70 -2.44 0.61
N ASN A 141 -19.68 -2.18 -0.70
CA ASN A 141 -20.45 -1.10 -1.34
C ASN A 141 -20.27 0.27 -0.64
N SER A 142 -19.05 0.55 -0.18
CA SER A 142 -18.76 1.75 0.62
C SER A 142 -18.22 2.92 -0.21
N LEU A 143 -18.13 2.79 -1.54
CA LEU A 143 -17.51 3.77 -2.45
C LEU A 143 -18.52 4.64 -3.21
N GLU A 144 -19.82 4.50 -3.00
CA GLU A 144 -20.89 5.18 -3.77
C GLU A 144 -20.76 6.71 -3.79
N ASN A 145 -20.27 7.30 -2.70
CA ASN A 145 -20.11 8.74 -2.54
C ASN A 145 -18.66 9.21 -2.71
N VAL A 146 -17.74 8.29 -3.01
CA VAL A 146 -16.30 8.57 -3.14
C VAL A 146 -15.97 8.88 -4.59
N SER A 147 -15.33 10.02 -4.84
CA SER A 147 -14.88 10.45 -6.17
C SER A 147 -13.38 10.23 -6.39
N ALA A 148 -12.57 10.23 -5.33
CA ALA A 148 -11.14 9.93 -5.40
C ALA A 148 -10.64 9.37 -4.06
N MET A 149 -9.60 8.56 -4.13
CA MET A 149 -8.88 8.05 -2.97
C MET A 149 -7.38 8.14 -3.19
N GLU A 150 -6.66 8.50 -2.13
CA GLU A 150 -5.22 8.69 -2.12
C GLU A 150 -4.64 7.96 -0.90
N ILE A 151 -3.53 7.27 -1.10
CA ILE A 151 -2.71 6.68 -0.05
C ILE A 151 -1.34 7.32 -0.06
N SER A 152 -0.90 7.75 1.12
CA SER A 152 0.47 8.22 1.35
C SER A 152 1.23 7.18 2.16
N VAL A 153 2.46 6.89 1.77
CA VAL A 153 3.42 6.04 2.51
C VAL A 153 4.69 6.83 2.72
N ALA A 154 5.05 7.08 3.98
CA ALA A 154 6.26 7.78 4.36
C ALA A 154 7.27 6.80 4.97
N GLU A 155 8.51 6.81 4.49
CA GLU A 155 9.66 6.04 5.02
C GLU A 155 10.31 6.72 6.22
N GLY A 156 10.15 8.04 6.28
CA GLY A 156 10.69 8.89 7.33
C GLY A 156 10.25 10.34 7.17
N PRO A 157 10.69 11.24 8.04
CA PRO A 157 10.37 12.66 7.96
C PRO A 157 10.80 13.26 6.61
N GLY A 158 9.85 13.85 5.87
CA GLY A 158 10.11 14.52 4.60
C GLY A 158 10.27 13.61 3.38
N GLN A 159 10.10 12.30 3.53
CA GLN A 159 10.17 11.31 2.42
C GLN A 159 8.87 10.55 2.35
N MET A 160 8.01 10.87 1.41
CA MET A 160 6.68 10.31 1.27
C MET A 160 6.31 10.13 -0.19
N ALA A 161 5.82 8.95 -0.53
CA ALA A 161 5.18 8.67 -1.81
C ALA A 161 3.67 8.74 -1.66
N ILE A 162 3.00 9.21 -2.72
CA ILE A 162 1.54 9.34 -2.77
C ILE A 162 1.04 8.64 -4.04
N TYR A 163 0.07 7.75 -3.86
CA TYR A 163 -0.67 7.14 -4.95
C TYR A 163 -2.14 7.56 -4.89
N ARG A 164 -2.66 8.17 -5.97
CA ARG A 164 -4.04 8.69 -6.07
C ARG A 164 -4.72 8.15 -7.33
N GLN A 165 -5.98 7.76 -7.17
CA GLN A 165 -6.87 7.41 -8.29
C GLN A 165 -8.22 8.11 -8.13
N GLU A 166 -8.79 8.53 -9.25
CA GLU A 166 -10.19 8.93 -9.32
C GLU A 166 -11.08 7.68 -9.43
N LEU A 167 -12.19 7.70 -8.70
CA LEU A 167 -13.17 6.63 -8.69
C LEU A 167 -14.41 7.14 -9.42
N PHE A 168 -14.60 6.70 -10.64
CA PHE A 168 -15.81 6.99 -11.38
C PHE A 168 -16.85 5.94 -11.01
N PRO A 169 -18.05 6.34 -10.54
CA PRO A 169 -19.14 5.39 -10.42
C PRO A 169 -19.47 4.87 -11.79
N GLY A 170 -19.42 3.56 -11.95
CA GLY A 170 -19.84 2.83 -13.17
C GLY A 170 -21.32 3.08 -13.47
#